data_e727e9144a56b817844ff297e2bc1de6
#
_entry.id   e727e9144a56b817844ff297e2bc1de6
#
_cell.length_a   1.000
_cell.length_b   1.000
_cell.length_c   1.000
_cell.angle_alpha   90.00
_cell.angle_beta   90.00
_cell.angle_gamma   90.00
#
_symmetry.space_group_name_H-M   'P 1'
#
loop_
_entity.id
_entity.type
_entity.pdbx_description
1 polymer ?
#
loop_
_entity_poly.entity_id
_entity_poly.type
_entity_poly.pdbx_seq_one_letter_code
_entity_poly.pdbx_strand_id
1 'polypeptide(L)'
;MHKFEKANFNIDHYDETENYGKFVIEPLERGFGITLGNALRRVLLSSLPGSAVYAIKVQGAIHEFSAIDGDVEDVTAMILNIKKLVFDVDSEDTATMIIDVKGPATVTGADIQCPAEVKMISNDLVIAHVAEGGHLYMELFAKKDRGYVSADQNKVNINTIGVIPTDSIFSPIEKVAYSVEPTRVGESAKYDQLALEIETNGSLDRKSVV
;
A
#
# COMPACT_ATOMS: atom_id res chain seq x y z
N MET A 1 22.99 38.92 -13.35
CA MET A 1 22.51 37.97 -12.31
C MET A 1 21.17 37.42 -12.80
N HIS A 2 21.10 36.17 -13.25
CA HIS A 2 19.82 35.56 -13.64
C HIS A 2 18.95 35.46 -12.38
N LYS A 3 17.78 36.10 -12.41
CA LYS A 3 16.81 36.01 -11.34
C LYS A 3 16.06 34.70 -11.59
N PHE A 4 16.24 33.73 -10.72
CA PHE A 4 15.45 32.49 -10.76
C PHE A 4 13.99 32.83 -10.47
N GLU A 5 13.11 32.45 -11.38
CA GLU A 5 11.67 32.51 -11.11
C GLU A 5 11.34 31.40 -10.09
N LYS A 6 10.56 31.77 -9.07
CA LYS A 6 10.16 30.84 -8.02
C LYS A 6 9.10 29.90 -8.58
N ALA A 7 9.37 28.61 -8.55
CA ALA A 7 8.37 27.61 -8.89
C ALA A 7 7.19 27.67 -7.92
N ASN A 8 5.98 27.59 -8.45
CA ASN A 8 4.74 27.47 -7.71
C ASN A 8 4.24 26.03 -7.79
N PHE A 9 3.64 25.58 -6.71
CA PHE A 9 2.98 24.30 -6.63
C PHE A 9 1.46 24.52 -6.61
N ASN A 10 0.78 23.95 -7.58
CA ASN A 10 -0.68 24.06 -7.71
C ASN A 10 -1.30 22.67 -7.71
N ILE A 11 -2.43 22.52 -7.07
CA ILE A 11 -3.27 21.33 -7.15
C ILE A 11 -4.22 21.53 -8.33
N ASP A 12 -4.06 20.79 -9.41
CA ASP A 12 -4.89 20.87 -10.61
C ASP A 12 -6.19 20.08 -10.41
N HIS A 13 -6.06 18.85 -9.92
CA HIS A 13 -7.19 17.99 -9.62
C HIS A 13 -6.90 17.15 -8.37
N TYR A 14 -7.88 16.97 -7.53
CA TYR A 14 -7.80 16.12 -6.36
C TYR A 14 -9.15 15.45 -6.12
N ASP A 15 -9.18 14.11 -6.17
CA ASP A 15 -10.36 13.31 -5.88
C ASP A 15 -10.10 12.42 -4.65
N GLU A 16 -10.86 12.68 -3.59
CA GLU A 16 -10.73 11.94 -2.34
C GLU A 16 -11.32 10.53 -2.43
N THR A 17 -12.29 10.32 -3.31
CA THR A 17 -12.99 9.04 -3.45
C THR A 17 -12.20 8.07 -4.31
N GLU A 18 -11.43 8.59 -5.27
CA GLU A 18 -10.56 7.81 -6.14
C GLU A 18 -9.11 7.71 -5.63
N ASN A 19 -8.79 8.34 -4.49
CA ASN A 19 -7.42 8.42 -3.95
C ASN A 19 -6.40 8.95 -4.97
N TYR A 20 -6.85 9.85 -5.86
CA TYR A 20 -6.08 10.40 -6.98
C TYR A 20 -5.78 11.87 -6.78
N GLY A 21 -4.56 12.27 -7.13
CA GLY A 21 -4.16 13.68 -7.14
C GLY A 21 -3.29 14.03 -8.34
N LYS A 22 -3.58 15.18 -8.96
CA LYS A 22 -2.76 15.78 -10.01
C LYS A 22 -2.22 17.12 -9.54
N PHE A 23 -0.90 17.23 -9.54
CA PHE A 23 -0.16 18.37 -9.04
C PHE A 23 0.64 18.99 -10.18
N VAL A 24 0.64 20.32 -10.25
CA VAL A 24 1.36 21.06 -11.28
C VAL A 24 2.42 21.95 -10.63
N ILE A 25 3.66 21.81 -11.10
CA ILE A 25 4.81 22.60 -10.64
C ILE A 25 5.31 23.41 -11.82
N GLU A 26 5.21 24.72 -11.72
CA GLU A 26 5.66 25.67 -12.73
C GLU A 26 5.96 27.06 -12.13
N PRO A 27 6.78 27.91 -12.77
CA PRO A 27 7.66 27.57 -13.89
C PRO A 27 8.94 26.90 -13.42
N LEU A 28 9.44 25.94 -14.19
CA LEU A 28 10.74 25.29 -13.98
C LEU A 28 11.69 25.70 -15.12
N GLU A 29 12.98 25.81 -14.87
CA GLU A 29 13.94 26.00 -15.95
C GLU A 29 13.94 24.79 -16.89
N ARG A 30 14.21 25.03 -18.15
CA ARG A 30 14.18 24.00 -19.19
C ARG A 30 15.08 22.80 -18.87
N GLY A 31 14.49 21.62 -18.89
CA GLY A 31 15.14 20.34 -18.54
C GLY A 31 15.01 19.95 -17.07
N PHE A 32 14.67 20.89 -16.17
CA PHE A 32 14.46 20.57 -14.75
C PHE A 32 13.17 19.77 -14.52
N GLY A 33 12.14 19.93 -15.37
CA GLY A 33 10.90 19.19 -15.26
C GLY A 33 11.13 17.68 -15.27
N ILE A 34 11.92 17.16 -16.21
CA ILE A 34 12.23 15.72 -16.30
C ILE A 34 13.05 15.25 -15.10
N THR A 35 14.05 16.00 -14.68
CA THR A 35 14.91 15.64 -13.54
C THR A 35 14.10 15.58 -12.25
N LEU A 36 13.29 16.59 -11.98
CA LEU A 36 12.44 16.67 -10.79
C LEU A 36 11.36 15.60 -10.80
N GLY A 37 10.66 15.41 -11.94
CA GLY A 37 9.61 14.41 -12.09
C GLY A 37 10.12 12.99 -11.85
N ASN A 38 11.29 12.64 -12.41
CA ASN A 38 11.91 11.33 -12.16
C ASN A 38 12.35 11.15 -10.70
N ALA A 39 12.93 12.19 -10.09
CA ALA A 39 13.36 12.14 -8.69
C ALA A 39 12.15 11.96 -7.75
N LEU A 40 11.09 12.76 -7.93
CA LEU A 40 9.85 12.65 -7.14
C LEU A 40 9.19 11.29 -7.32
N ARG A 41 9.07 10.79 -8.55
CA ARG A 41 8.52 9.46 -8.81
C ARG A 41 9.25 8.38 -8.03
N ARG A 42 10.58 8.39 -8.06
CA ARG A 42 11.40 7.39 -7.35
C ARG A 42 11.23 7.47 -5.84
N VAL A 43 11.24 8.67 -5.28
CA VAL A 43 11.07 8.88 -3.84
C VAL A 43 9.68 8.45 -3.39
N LEU A 44 8.62 8.82 -4.11
CA LEU A 44 7.25 8.46 -3.78
C LEU A 44 7.04 6.94 -3.78
N LEU A 45 7.56 6.22 -4.78
CA LEU A 45 7.38 4.77 -4.88
C LEU A 45 8.22 3.96 -3.89
N SER A 46 9.34 4.50 -3.38
CA SER A 46 10.31 3.70 -2.60
C SER A 46 10.48 4.13 -1.14
N SER A 47 10.13 5.37 -0.80
CA SER A 47 10.58 5.94 0.48
C SER A 47 9.46 6.23 1.46
N LEU A 48 8.20 6.22 1.01
CA LEU A 48 7.07 6.42 1.90
C LEU A 48 6.80 5.15 2.71
N PRO A 49 6.61 5.28 4.04
CA PRO A 49 6.26 4.16 4.89
C PRO A 49 4.79 3.79 4.69
N GLY A 50 4.49 2.52 4.82
CA GLY A 50 3.14 1.98 4.83
C GLY A 50 3.08 0.69 5.61
N SER A 51 1.89 0.13 5.76
CA SER A 51 1.61 -1.05 6.56
C SER A 51 1.29 -2.24 5.66
N ALA A 52 1.83 -3.41 5.99
CA ALA A 52 1.52 -4.65 5.28
C ALA A 52 1.64 -5.87 6.19
N VAL A 53 0.95 -6.95 5.82
CA VAL A 53 1.13 -8.27 6.44
C VAL A 53 2.44 -8.86 5.91
N TYR A 54 3.31 -9.31 6.83
CA TYR A 54 4.61 -9.91 6.48
C TYR A 54 4.66 -11.42 6.73
N ALA A 55 3.73 -11.95 7.53
CA ALA A 55 3.58 -13.37 7.77
C ALA A 55 2.16 -13.70 8.22
N ILE A 56 1.75 -14.94 8.02
CA ILE A 56 0.47 -15.47 8.49
C ILE A 56 0.70 -16.80 9.23
N LYS A 57 -0.24 -17.14 10.09
CA LYS A 57 -0.32 -18.47 10.69
C LYS A 57 -1.75 -18.95 10.62
N VAL A 58 -1.96 -20.07 9.96
CA VAL A 58 -3.29 -20.63 9.72
C VAL A 58 -3.39 -21.96 10.46
N GLN A 59 -4.48 -22.13 11.19
CA GLN A 59 -4.73 -23.40 11.88
C GLN A 59 -4.96 -24.52 10.85
N GLY A 60 -4.23 -25.61 10.99
CA GLY A 60 -4.33 -26.74 10.05
C GLY A 60 -3.40 -26.65 8.83
N ALA A 61 -2.71 -25.51 8.62
CA ALA A 61 -1.75 -25.35 7.54
C ALA A 61 -0.32 -25.23 8.08
N ILE A 62 0.63 -25.90 7.42
CA ILE A 62 2.07 -25.88 7.79
C ILE A 62 2.87 -25.11 6.72
N HIS A 63 2.35 -25.02 5.49
CA HIS A 63 2.97 -24.36 4.36
C HIS A 63 1.91 -23.73 3.44
N GLU A 64 2.32 -22.85 2.57
CA GLU A 64 1.48 -22.06 1.66
C GLU A 64 0.62 -22.88 0.67
N PHE A 65 1.04 -24.10 0.37
CA PHE A 65 0.30 -25.01 -0.54
C PHE A 65 -0.66 -25.94 0.20
N SER A 66 -0.94 -25.70 1.48
CA SER A 66 -1.90 -26.50 2.25
C SER A 66 -3.32 -26.14 1.82
N ALA A 67 -4.20 -27.14 1.76
CA ALA A 67 -5.63 -26.95 1.77
C ALA A 67 -6.13 -27.04 3.22
N ILE A 68 -7.19 -26.29 3.54
CA ILE A 68 -7.81 -26.29 4.86
C ILE A 68 -9.16 -26.97 4.75
N ASP A 69 -9.40 -27.94 5.62
CA ASP A 69 -10.69 -28.64 5.63
C ASP A 69 -11.83 -27.69 6.01
N GLY A 70 -12.79 -27.55 5.09
CA GLY A 70 -13.94 -26.67 5.28
C GLY A 70 -13.79 -25.26 4.71
N ASP A 71 -12.68 -24.94 4.08
CA ASP A 71 -12.49 -23.70 3.32
C ASP A 71 -12.56 -23.98 1.82
N VAL A 72 -13.05 -23.00 1.04
CA VAL A 72 -13.18 -23.12 -0.42
C VAL A 72 -11.85 -22.78 -1.09
N GLU A 73 -11.13 -21.79 -0.58
CA GLU A 73 -9.84 -21.35 -1.07
C GLU A 73 -8.68 -22.09 -0.36
N ASP A 74 -7.60 -22.30 -1.11
CA ASP A 74 -6.32 -22.73 -0.54
C ASP A 74 -5.58 -21.56 0.14
N VAL A 75 -4.56 -21.89 0.93
CA VAL A 75 -3.76 -20.89 1.66
C VAL A 75 -3.10 -19.89 0.70
N THR A 76 -2.69 -20.33 -0.49
CA THR A 76 -2.08 -19.45 -1.51
C THR A 76 -3.07 -18.40 -1.98
N ALA A 77 -4.32 -18.78 -2.27
CA ALA A 77 -5.38 -17.85 -2.68
C ALA A 77 -5.69 -16.85 -1.56
N MET A 78 -5.78 -17.32 -0.30
CA MET A 78 -5.95 -16.44 0.86
C MET A 78 -4.80 -15.44 1.00
N ILE A 79 -3.53 -15.87 0.84
CA ILE A 79 -2.36 -14.98 0.87
C ILE A 79 -2.48 -13.90 -0.22
N LEU A 80 -2.89 -14.25 -1.44
CA LEU A 80 -3.08 -13.28 -2.52
C LEU A 80 -4.16 -12.25 -2.22
N ASN A 81 -5.22 -12.64 -1.51
CA ASN A 81 -6.26 -11.72 -1.08
C ASN A 81 -5.78 -10.85 0.08
N ILE A 82 -5.08 -11.42 1.07
CA ILE A 82 -4.50 -10.71 2.21
C ILE A 82 -3.49 -9.63 1.74
N LYS A 83 -2.73 -9.87 0.68
CA LYS A 83 -1.82 -8.87 0.09
C LYS A 83 -2.53 -7.61 -0.44
N LYS A 84 -3.83 -7.69 -0.69
CA LYS A 84 -4.66 -6.55 -1.13
C LYS A 84 -5.26 -5.77 0.04
N LEU A 85 -5.09 -6.25 1.28
CA LEU A 85 -5.59 -5.55 2.46
C LEU A 85 -4.90 -4.20 2.63
N VAL A 86 -5.72 -3.18 2.82
CA VAL A 86 -5.26 -1.82 3.13
C VAL A 86 -5.65 -1.50 4.56
N PHE A 87 -4.64 -1.20 5.37
CA PHE A 87 -4.78 -0.82 6.77
C PHE A 87 -3.59 0.06 7.18
N ASP A 88 -3.72 0.78 8.26
CA ASP A 88 -2.62 1.55 8.85
C ASP A 88 -2.29 1.02 10.26
N VAL A 89 -1.00 0.92 10.57
CA VAL A 89 -0.48 0.56 11.89
C VAL A 89 0.15 1.80 12.51
N ASP A 90 -0.44 2.27 13.61
CA ASP A 90 0.06 3.45 14.34
C ASP A 90 1.05 3.02 15.45
N SER A 91 2.01 2.19 15.07
CA SER A 91 3.06 1.69 15.96
C SER A 91 4.32 1.34 15.16
N GLU A 92 5.49 1.45 15.79
CA GLU A 92 6.75 0.93 15.24
C GLU A 92 6.90 -0.59 15.51
N ASP A 93 6.11 -1.13 16.43
CA ASP A 93 6.09 -2.55 16.77
C ASP A 93 5.22 -3.36 15.80
N THR A 94 5.40 -4.67 15.83
CA THR A 94 4.56 -5.59 15.05
C THR A 94 3.19 -5.75 15.70
N ALA A 95 2.14 -5.69 14.87
CA ALA A 95 0.77 -5.92 15.29
C ALA A 95 0.29 -7.31 14.87
N THR A 96 -0.51 -7.95 15.71
CA THR A 96 -1.16 -9.23 15.38
C THR A 96 -2.66 -9.02 15.24
N MET A 97 -3.19 -9.34 14.07
CA MET A 97 -4.62 -9.34 13.78
C MET A 97 -5.12 -10.78 13.71
N ILE A 98 -6.38 -11.02 14.05
CA ILE A 98 -6.95 -12.38 14.15
C ILE A 98 -8.21 -12.47 13.30
N ILE A 99 -8.32 -13.54 12.53
CA ILE A 99 -9.56 -14.00 11.89
C ILE A 99 -10.01 -15.25 12.64
N ASP A 100 -11.26 -15.25 13.13
CA ASP A 100 -11.89 -16.41 13.82
C ASP A 100 -13.34 -16.47 13.37
N VAL A 101 -13.60 -17.23 12.29
CA VAL A 101 -14.91 -17.28 11.64
C VAL A 101 -15.33 -18.73 11.43
N LYS A 102 -16.58 -19.05 11.80
CA LYS A 102 -17.20 -20.35 11.57
C LYS A 102 -18.17 -20.27 10.38
N GLY A 103 -18.10 -21.28 9.51
CA GLY A 103 -18.94 -21.35 8.33
C GLY A 103 -20.39 -21.82 8.60
N PRO A 104 -21.27 -21.60 7.62
CA PRO A 104 -20.96 -21.02 6.30
C PRO A 104 -20.86 -19.49 6.37
N ALA A 105 -19.76 -18.91 5.85
CA ALA A 105 -19.55 -17.46 5.87
C ALA A 105 -18.60 -17.01 4.76
N THR A 106 -18.77 -15.75 4.32
CA THR A 106 -17.76 -15.03 3.52
C THR A 106 -16.96 -14.16 4.45
N VAL A 107 -15.66 -14.42 4.56
CA VAL A 107 -14.73 -13.68 5.41
C VAL A 107 -14.23 -12.45 4.67
N THR A 108 -14.42 -11.30 5.28
CA THR A 108 -14.04 -10.00 4.72
C THR A 108 -13.05 -9.27 5.63
N GLY A 109 -12.54 -8.12 5.18
CA GLY A 109 -11.70 -7.26 6.02
C GLY A 109 -12.37 -6.81 7.32
N ALA A 110 -13.72 -6.71 7.33
CA ALA A 110 -14.49 -6.34 8.52
C ALA A 110 -14.49 -7.43 9.62
N ASP A 111 -14.25 -8.69 9.26
CA ASP A 111 -14.23 -9.82 10.20
C ASP A 111 -12.86 -9.95 10.89
N ILE A 112 -11.89 -9.16 10.51
CA ILE A 112 -10.55 -9.15 11.12
C ILE A 112 -10.62 -8.42 12.47
N GLN A 113 -10.26 -9.11 13.52
CA GLN A 113 -10.09 -8.53 14.85
C GLN A 113 -8.76 -7.78 14.90
N CYS A 114 -8.83 -6.46 14.84
CA CYS A 114 -7.67 -5.58 14.88
C CYS A 114 -7.40 -5.08 16.30
N PRO A 115 -6.12 -5.06 16.75
CA PRO A 115 -5.76 -4.36 17.97
C PRO A 115 -5.92 -2.83 17.80
N ALA A 116 -5.85 -2.09 18.91
CA ALA A 116 -6.17 -0.66 18.93
C ALA A 116 -5.26 0.21 18.04
N GLU A 117 -4.03 -0.26 17.81
CA GLU A 117 -3.04 0.40 16.95
C GLU A 117 -3.25 0.14 15.45
N VAL A 118 -4.19 -0.73 15.06
CA VAL A 118 -4.46 -1.05 13.66
C VAL A 118 -5.81 -0.51 13.22
N LYS A 119 -5.79 0.33 12.20
CA LYS A 119 -7.00 0.85 11.55
C LYS A 119 -7.22 0.15 10.21
N MET A 120 -8.22 -0.71 10.12
CA MET A 120 -8.63 -1.34 8.86
C MET A 120 -9.33 -0.32 7.94
N ILE A 121 -8.96 -0.32 6.66
CA ILE A 121 -9.52 0.57 5.62
C ILE A 121 -10.35 -0.25 4.64
N SER A 122 -9.81 -1.36 4.16
CA SER A 122 -10.48 -2.25 3.19
C SER A 122 -11.43 -3.25 3.87
N ASN A 123 -12.54 -2.77 4.46
CA ASN A 123 -13.50 -3.62 5.16
C ASN A 123 -14.25 -4.60 4.24
N ASP A 124 -14.49 -4.22 2.99
CA ASP A 124 -15.31 -4.99 2.04
C ASP A 124 -14.50 -6.02 1.23
N LEU A 125 -13.19 -6.07 1.42
CA LEU A 125 -12.34 -7.01 0.70
C LEU A 125 -12.60 -8.44 1.14
N VAL A 126 -13.00 -9.31 0.23
CA VAL A 126 -13.19 -10.74 0.50
C VAL A 126 -11.84 -11.44 0.59
N ILE A 127 -11.62 -12.17 1.69
CA ILE A 127 -10.40 -12.92 1.97
C ILE A 127 -10.59 -14.40 1.63
N ALA A 128 -11.68 -15.01 2.13
CA ALA A 128 -11.95 -16.42 1.96
C ALA A 128 -13.46 -16.73 2.10
N HIS A 129 -13.86 -17.92 1.67
CA HIS A 129 -15.19 -18.48 1.89
C HIS A 129 -15.07 -19.74 2.73
N VAL A 130 -15.77 -19.77 3.85
CA VAL A 130 -15.82 -20.91 4.76
C VAL A 130 -17.10 -21.70 4.50
N ALA A 131 -16.98 -22.99 4.20
CA ALA A 131 -18.10 -23.87 3.94
C ALA A 131 -18.86 -24.24 5.24
N GLU A 132 -20.00 -24.90 5.10
CA GLU A 132 -20.78 -25.37 6.23
C GLU A 132 -19.99 -26.38 7.09
N GLY A 133 -19.88 -26.08 8.37
CA GLY A 133 -19.09 -26.87 9.33
C GLY A 133 -17.60 -26.58 9.33
N GLY A 134 -17.12 -25.71 8.43
CA GLY A 134 -15.73 -25.22 8.43
C GLY A 134 -15.46 -24.20 9.54
N HIS A 135 -14.19 -24.00 9.87
CA HIS A 135 -13.74 -23.00 10.84
C HIS A 135 -12.38 -22.46 10.43
N LEU A 136 -12.34 -21.21 10.02
CA LEU A 136 -11.10 -20.50 9.68
C LEU A 136 -10.59 -19.75 10.91
N TYR A 137 -9.43 -20.19 11.43
CA TYR A 137 -8.66 -19.44 12.41
C TYR A 137 -7.31 -19.07 11.83
N MET A 138 -7.01 -17.78 11.77
CA MET A 138 -5.79 -17.24 11.17
C MET A 138 -5.26 -16.06 11.99
N GLU A 139 -3.95 -16.05 12.22
CA GLU A 139 -3.21 -14.93 12.77
C GLU A 139 -2.46 -14.22 11.64
N LEU A 140 -2.63 -12.90 11.51
CA LEU A 140 -1.97 -12.05 10.53
C LEU A 140 -0.96 -11.17 11.26
N PHE A 141 0.30 -11.29 10.90
CA PHE A 141 1.37 -10.48 11.48
C PHE A 141 1.66 -9.29 10.56
N ALA A 142 1.40 -8.10 11.06
CA ALA A 142 1.55 -6.85 10.34
C ALA A 142 2.64 -5.98 10.95
N LYS A 143 3.28 -5.17 10.12
CA LYS A 143 4.24 -4.14 10.55
C LYS A 143 4.21 -2.96 9.60
N LYS A 144 4.81 -1.84 10.02
CA LYS A 144 5.09 -0.67 9.20
C LYS A 144 6.53 -0.73 8.69
N ASP A 145 6.73 -0.54 7.38
CA ASP A 145 8.05 -0.57 6.76
C ASP A 145 7.98 0.24 5.44
N ARG A 146 8.99 0.13 4.57
CA ARG A 146 9.08 0.87 3.30
C ARG A 146 9.37 -0.05 2.14
N GLY A 147 8.82 0.29 0.97
CA GLY A 147 9.10 -0.39 -0.28
C GLY A 147 8.58 -1.83 -0.33
N TYR A 148 9.38 -2.75 -0.83
CA TYR A 148 9.04 -4.17 -1.01
C TYR A 148 10.01 -5.05 -0.23
N VAL A 149 9.48 -6.02 0.50
CA VAL A 149 10.24 -7.04 1.23
C VAL A 149 9.74 -8.42 0.82
N SER A 150 10.64 -9.26 0.33
CA SER A 150 10.29 -10.62 -0.11
C SER A 150 10.01 -11.56 1.08
N ALA A 151 9.27 -12.65 0.81
CA ALA A 151 9.01 -13.70 1.80
C ALA A 151 10.30 -14.29 2.40
N ASP A 152 11.35 -14.47 1.59
CA ASP A 152 12.64 -14.96 2.07
C ASP A 152 13.31 -14.01 3.08
N GLN A 153 13.19 -12.70 2.85
CA GLN A 153 13.70 -11.70 3.78
C GLN A 153 12.87 -11.65 5.06
N ASN A 154 11.55 -11.75 4.96
CA ASN A 154 10.67 -11.81 6.12
C ASN A 154 10.91 -13.09 6.94
N LYS A 155 11.25 -14.19 6.30
CA LYS A 155 11.54 -15.49 6.94
C LYS A 155 12.73 -15.45 7.91
N VAL A 156 13.73 -14.60 7.64
CA VAL A 156 14.96 -14.51 8.46
C VAL A 156 14.64 -14.21 9.93
N ASN A 157 13.58 -13.47 10.19
CA ASN A 157 13.17 -13.06 11.54
C ASN A 157 12.08 -13.97 12.16
N ILE A 158 11.63 -15.01 11.43
CA ILE A 158 10.56 -15.90 11.87
C ILE A 158 11.14 -17.25 12.25
N ASN A 159 11.19 -17.54 13.56
CA ASN A 159 11.68 -18.82 14.09
C ASN A 159 10.56 -19.76 14.58
N THR A 160 9.29 -19.37 14.35
CA THR A 160 8.13 -20.11 14.85
C THR A 160 7.62 -21.09 13.81
N ILE A 161 7.47 -22.37 14.16
CA ILE A 161 6.91 -23.39 13.27
C ILE A 161 5.44 -23.09 13.00
N GLY A 162 5.02 -23.25 11.72
CA GLY A 162 3.65 -23.00 11.28
C GLY A 162 3.36 -21.54 10.92
N VAL A 163 4.33 -20.63 11.05
CA VAL A 163 4.22 -19.28 10.52
C VAL A 163 4.75 -19.26 9.08
N ILE A 164 3.92 -18.82 8.16
CA ILE A 164 4.19 -18.76 6.73
C ILE A 164 4.56 -17.31 6.38
N PRO A 165 5.81 -17.03 5.98
CA PRO A 165 6.21 -15.70 5.54
C PRO A 165 5.54 -15.34 4.21
N THR A 166 5.18 -14.07 4.04
CA THR A 166 4.59 -13.56 2.80
C THR A 166 5.43 -12.40 2.26
N ASP A 167 5.37 -12.19 0.93
CA ASP A 167 5.90 -10.95 0.35
C ASP A 167 5.05 -9.78 0.81
N SER A 168 5.69 -8.66 1.10
CA SER A 168 5.03 -7.46 1.63
C SER A 168 5.34 -6.26 0.76
N ILE A 169 4.30 -5.56 0.33
CA ILE A 169 4.39 -4.27 -0.36
C ILE A 169 3.97 -3.20 0.63
N PHE A 170 4.94 -2.46 1.15
CA PHE A 170 4.68 -1.42 2.15
C PHE A 170 4.39 -0.06 1.52
N SER A 171 4.65 0.12 0.21
CA SER A 171 4.38 1.40 -0.44
C SER A 171 2.87 1.70 -0.44
N PRO A 172 2.45 2.85 0.11
CA PRO A 172 1.06 3.29 0.03
C PRO A 172 0.72 3.91 -1.32
N ILE A 173 1.71 4.05 -2.21
CA ILE A 173 1.56 4.61 -3.55
C ILE A 173 1.41 3.48 -4.55
N GLU A 174 0.30 3.47 -5.28
CA GLU A 174 0.01 2.47 -6.31
C GLU A 174 0.61 2.87 -7.66
N LYS A 175 0.49 4.16 -8.02
CA LYS A 175 0.99 4.64 -9.29
C LYS A 175 1.47 6.09 -9.20
N VAL A 176 2.58 6.37 -9.88
CA VAL A 176 3.09 7.72 -10.13
C VAL A 176 3.38 7.89 -11.61
N ALA A 177 2.74 8.84 -12.24
CA ALA A 177 3.03 9.28 -13.60
C ALA A 177 3.44 10.76 -13.58
N TYR A 178 4.26 11.17 -14.52
CA TYR A 178 4.55 12.58 -14.74
C TYR A 178 4.65 12.91 -16.20
N SER A 179 4.28 14.15 -16.55
CA SER A 179 4.48 14.74 -17.88
C SER A 179 5.15 16.10 -17.74
N VAL A 180 5.92 16.46 -18.75
CA VAL A 180 6.61 17.75 -18.82
C VAL A 180 6.22 18.44 -20.11
N GLU A 181 5.67 19.64 -19.97
CA GLU A 181 5.24 20.46 -21.08
C GLU A 181 5.96 21.82 -21.06
N PRO A 182 6.25 22.42 -22.23
CA PRO A 182 6.81 23.76 -22.27
C PRO A 182 5.77 24.79 -21.80
N THR A 183 6.18 25.69 -20.93
CA THR A 183 5.36 26.81 -20.46
C THR A 183 6.01 28.16 -20.70
N ARG A 184 5.24 29.24 -20.53
CA ARG A 184 5.69 30.61 -20.74
C ARG A 184 5.55 31.44 -19.48
N VAL A 185 6.56 32.26 -19.23
CA VAL A 185 6.53 33.30 -18.21
C VAL A 185 6.77 34.64 -18.89
N GLY A 186 5.74 35.46 -18.98
CA GLY A 186 5.76 36.69 -19.79
C GLY A 186 6.04 36.38 -21.26
N GLU A 187 7.07 37.01 -21.84
CA GLU A 187 7.51 36.78 -23.21
C GLU A 187 8.43 35.59 -23.39
N SER A 188 8.93 35.02 -22.30
CA SER A 188 9.91 33.91 -22.33
C SER A 188 9.21 32.54 -22.39
N ALA A 189 9.50 31.78 -23.45
CA ALA A 189 9.02 30.40 -23.64
C ALA A 189 10.07 29.33 -23.22
N LYS A 190 10.95 29.66 -22.29
CA LYS A 190 12.11 28.80 -21.90
C LYS A 190 11.89 28.04 -20.59
N TYR A 191 10.64 27.84 -20.23
CA TYR A 191 10.29 27.16 -18.97
C TYR A 191 9.54 25.87 -19.25
N ASP A 192 9.63 24.97 -18.30
CA ASP A 192 8.89 23.71 -18.24
C ASP A 192 7.79 23.79 -17.17
N GLN A 193 6.70 23.11 -17.42
CA GLN A 193 5.65 22.77 -16.47
C GLN A 193 5.73 21.26 -16.21
N LEU A 194 5.83 20.87 -14.97
CA LEU A 194 5.77 19.47 -14.54
C LEU A 194 4.38 19.18 -14.01
N ALA A 195 3.65 18.24 -14.62
CA ALA A 195 2.44 17.66 -14.06
C ALA A 195 2.78 16.29 -13.47
N LEU A 196 2.41 16.08 -12.20
CA LEU A 196 2.65 14.86 -11.43
C LEU A 196 1.30 14.28 -11.05
N GLU A 197 1.05 13.03 -11.43
CA GLU A 197 -0.17 12.28 -11.13
C GLU A 197 0.17 11.16 -10.14
N ILE A 198 -0.58 11.08 -9.04
CA ILE A 198 -0.34 10.15 -7.95
C ILE A 198 -1.65 9.43 -7.62
N GLU A 199 -1.60 8.10 -7.62
CA GLU A 199 -2.67 7.22 -7.12
C GLU A 199 -2.18 6.54 -5.85
N THR A 200 -2.99 6.57 -4.78
CA THR A 200 -2.68 5.97 -3.48
C THR A 200 -3.70 4.89 -3.15
N ASN A 201 -3.33 3.99 -2.24
CA ASN A 201 -4.25 2.95 -1.74
C ASN A 201 -5.23 3.45 -0.65
N GLY A 202 -5.21 4.75 -0.31
CA GLY A 202 -6.09 5.33 0.71
C GLY A 202 -5.59 5.19 2.16
N SER A 203 -4.43 4.59 2.40
CA SER A 203 -3.87 4.46 3.76
C SER A 203 -3.14 5.71 4.25
N LEU A 204 -2.73 6.59 3.34
CA LEU A 204 -2.08 7.85 3.70
C LEU A 204 -3.12 8.89 4.15
N ASP A 205 -2.87 9.48 5.33
CA ASP A 205 -3.61 10.66 5.73
C ASP A 205 -3.25 11.85 4.81
N ARG A 206 -4.25 12.64 4.45
CA ARG A 206 -4.21 13.76 3.48
C ARG A 206 -3.12 14.79 3.73
N LYS A 207 -2.64 14.88 4.96
CA LYS A 207 -1.60 15.84 5.38
C LYS A 207 -0.17 15.37 5.10
N SER A 208 0.00 14.10 4.76
CA SER A 208 1.33 13.48 4.63
C SER A 208 1.90 13.51 3.21
N VAL A 209 1.07 13.83 2.22
CA VAL A 209 1.46 13.81 0.78
C VAL A 209 1.77 15.21 0.23
N VAL A 210 1.44 16.29 0.96
CA VAL A 210 1.62 17.68 0.53
C VAL A 210 2.79 18.37 1.21
#